data_36bbe43589f4ee7ade6fdd80db9d99b2
#
_entry.id   36bbe43589f4ee7ade6fdd80db9d99b2
#
_cell.length_a   1.000
_cell.length_b   1.000
_cell.length_c   1.000
_cell.angle_alpha   90.00
_cell.angle_beta   90.00
_cell.angle_gamma   90.00
#
_symmetry.space_group_name_H-M   'P 1'
#
loop_
_entity.id
_entity.type
_entity.pdbx_description
1 polymer ?
#
loop_
_entity_poly.entity_id
_entity_poly.type
_entity_poly.pdbx_seq_one_letter_code
_entity_poly.pdbx_strand_id
1 'polypeptide(L)'
;MTTQEMIALKNKATELRIRAVDMIHKSKSGHPGGALSVADFTAACYFHFMKVDPENPRWEDRDRFVLSKGHACPAQYAALAMKGFIPMETLDTLRKEGSPLQGHPCMNLSLIHI
;
A
#
# COMPACT_ATOMS: atom_id res chain seq x y z
N MET A 1 3.78 -10.72 20.22
CA MET A 1 2.58 -9.96 19.80
C MET A 1 1.41 -10.34 20.69
N THR A 2 0.74 -9.35 21.25
CA THR A 2 -0.42 -9.59 22.10
C THR A 2 -1.66 -9.91 21.25
N THR A 3 -2.72 -10.43 21.91
CA THR A 3 -3.99 -10.68 21.23
C THR A 3 -4.59 -9.39 20.68
N GLN A 4 -4.47 -8.28 21.43
CA GLN A 4 -4.97 -6.98 20.97
C GLN A 4 -4.20 -6.46 19.75
N GLU A 5 -2.88 -6.64 19.74
CA GLU A 5 -2.06 -6.27 18.59
C GLU A 5 -2.42 -7.10 17.36
N MET A 6 -2.70 -8.38 17.56
CA MET A 6 -3.11 -9.25 16.46
C MET A 6 -4.46 -8.82 15.87
N ILE A 7 -5.42 -8.47 16.73
CA ILE A 7 -6.73 -7.98 16.28
C ILE A 7 -6.57 -6.67 15.51
N ALA A 8 -5.75 -5.75 16.03
CA ALA A 8 -5.51 -4.48 15.35
C ALA A 8 -4.89 -4.69 13.98
N LEU A 9 -3.95 -5.63 13.87
CA LEU A 9 -3.30 -5.93 12.60
C LEU A 9 -4.28 -6.56 11.60
N LYS A 10 -5.15 -7.46 12.06
CA LYS A 10 -6.20 -8.04 11.21
C LYS A 10 -7.15 -6.96 10.71
N ASN A 11 -7.49 -5.99 11.55
CA ASN A 11 -8.33 -4.86 11.13
C ASN A 11 -7.64 -3.99 10.09
N LYS A 12 -6.32 -3.80 10.21
CA LYS A 12 -5.55 -3.09 9.18
C LYS A 12 -5.57 -3.82 7.85
N ALA A 13 -5.44 -5.15 7.89
CA ALA A 13 -5.51 -5.96 6.67
C ALA A 13 -6.88 -5.85 6.00
N THR A 14 -7.94 -5.86 6.80
CA THR A 14 -9.31 -5.70 6.30
C THR A 14 -9.50 -4.32 5.67
N GLU A 15 -9.06 -3.26 6.34
CA GLU A 15 -9.13 -1.90 5.81
C GLU A 15 -8.35 -1.80 4.50
N LEU A 16 -7.16 -2.40 4.44
CA LEU A 16 -6.33 -2.40 3.23
C LEU A 16 -7.07 -3.05 2.06
N ARG A 17 -7.75 -4.17 2.30
CA ARG A 17 -8.56 -4.83 1.27
C ARG A 17 -9.69 -3.94 0.78
N ILE A 18 -10.40 -3.30 1.70
CA ILE A 18 -11.50 -2.39 1.36
C ILE A 18 -10.98 -1.26 0.46
N ARG A 19 -9.87 -0.64 0.84
CA ARG A 19 -9.31 0.46 0.08
C ARG A 19 -8.77 0.03 -1.28
N ALA A 20 -8.15 -1.15 -1.36
CA ALA A 20 -7.66 -1.69 -2.62
C ALA A 20 -8.80 -1.96 -3.60
N VAL A 21 -9.87 -2.59 -3.13
CA VAL A 21 -11.05 -2.86 -3.97
C VAL A 21 -11.72 -1.56 -4.41
N ASP A 22 -11.85 -0.60 -3.48
CA ASP A 22 -12.43 0.71 -3.78
C ASP A 22 -11.64 1.45 -4.87
N MET A 23 -10.31 1.44 -4.78
CA MET A 23 -9.45 2.03 -5.80
C MET A 23 -9.68 1.41 -7.17
N ILE A 24 -9.69 0.09 -7.23
CA ILE A 24 -9.87 -0.65 -8.47
C ILE A 24 -11.26 -0.36 -9.05
N HIS A 25 -12.27 -0.34 -8.22
CA HIS A 25 -13.63 -0.03 -8.64
C HIS A 25 -13.73 1.40 -9.22
N LYS A 26 -13.18 2.38 -8.54
CA LYS A 26 -13.21 3.77 -8.99
C LYS A 26 -12.42 3.99 -10.28
N SER A 27 -11.29 3.30 -10.43
CA SER A 27 -10.48 3.40 -11.65
C SER A 27 -11.05 2.59 -12.80
N LYS A 28 -11.96 1.66 -12.53
CA LYS A 28 -12.53 0.69 -13.46
C LYS A 28 -11.44 -0.14 -14.16
N SER A 29 -10.34 -0.36 -13.47
CA SER A 29 -9.17 -1.03 -14.01
C SER A 29 -8.34 -1.63 -12.89
N GLY A 30 -7.81 -2.83 -13.08
CA GLY A 30 -6.90 -3.46 -12.14
C GLY A 30 -7.22 -4.92 -11.88
N HIS A 31 -6.43 -5.50 -10.98
CA HIS A 31 -6.47 -6.94 -10.68
C HIS A 31 -6.74 -7.14 -9.18
N PRO A 32 -8.01 -7.30 -8.77
CA PRO A 32 -8.31 -7.44 -7.35
C PRO A 32 -7.74 -8.70 -6.72
N GLY A 33 -7.65 -9.80 -7.48
CA GLY A 33 -7.15 -11.07 -6.94
C GLY A 33 -5.74 -10.96 -6.40
N GLY A 34 -4.83 -10.35 -7.15
CA GLY A 34 -3.45 -10.17 -6.72
C GLY A 34 -3.32 -9.27 -5.49
N ALA A 35 -4.06 -8.18 -5.47
CA ALA A 35 -4.05 -7.25 -4.35
C ALA A 35 -4.62 -7.89 -3.09
N LEU A 36 -5.74 -8.61 -3.21
CA LEU A 36 -6.35 -9.27 -2.07
C LEU A 36 -5.49 -10.39 -1.51
N SER A 37 -4.78 -11.13 -2.39
CA SER A 37 -3.93 -12.24 -1.95
C SER A 37 -2.71 -11.79 -1.16
N VAL A 38 -2.23 -10.57 -1.37
CA VAL A 38 -1.04 -10.03 -0.70
C VAL A 38 -1.38 -9.10 0.46
N ALA A 39 -2.67 -8.87 0.70
CA ALA A 39 -3.11 -7.86 1.68
C ALA A 39 -2.63 -8.14 3.10
N ASP A 40 -2.74 -9.38 3.59
CA ASP A 40 -2.31 -9.72 4.95
C ASP A 40 -0.80 -9.53 5.10
N PHE A 41 -0.03 -9.98 4.12
CA PHE A 41 1.42 -9.82 4.14
C PHE A 41 1.81 -8.34 4.13
N THR A 42 1.19 -7.57 3.26
CA THR A 42 1.48 -6.14 3.14
C THR A 42 1.13 -5.39 4.44
N ALA A 43 -0.02 -5.70 5.02
CA ALA A 43 -0.41 -5.10 6.30
C ALA A 43 0.58 -5.45 7.41
N ALA A 44 0.99 -6.71 7.49
CA ALA A 44 1.96 -7.15 8.48
C ALA A 44 3.30 -6.42 8.31
N CYS A 45 3.76 -6.25 7.08
CA CYS A 45 5.01 -5.55 6.81
C CYS A 45 4.92 -4.09 7.25
N TYR A 46 3.94 -3.35 6.78
CA TYR A 46 3.88 -1.91 7.02
C TYR A 46 3.46 -1.53 8.43
N PHE A 47 2.65 -2.35 9.10
CA PHE A 47 2.09 -1.99 10.40
C PHE A 47 2.70 -2.75 11.58
N HIS A 48 3.61 -3.69 11.32
CA HIS A 48 4.23 -4.43 12.40
C HIS A 48 5.74 -4.64 12.21
N PHE A 49 6.17 -5.22 11.08
CA PHE A 49 7.55 -5.67 10.94
C PHE A 49 8.53 -4.62 10.42
N MET A 50 8.11 -3.79 9.47
CA MET A 50 9.03 -2.87 8.81
C MET A 50 9.31 -1.64 9.64
N LYS A 51 10.58 -1.23 9.64
CA LYS A 51 11.02 0.03 10.24
C LYS A 51 10.99 1.10 9.17
N VAL A 52 9.92 1.87 9.16
CA VAL A 52 9.70 2.96 8.21
C VAL A 52 9.12 4.16 8.94
N ASP A 53 9.34 5.35 8.40
CA ASP A 53 8.85 6.60 9.00
C ASP A 53 8.20 7.46 7.92
N PRO A 54 6.86 7.66 7.97
CA PRO A 54 6.18 8.51 7.00
C PRO A 54 6.65 9.97 7.00
N GLU A 55 7.18 10.45 8.13
CA GLU A 55 7.71 11.82 8.21
C GLU A 55 9.11 11.93 7.61
N ASN A 56 9.80 10.79 7.43
CA ASN A 56 11.10 10.72 6.80
C ASN A 56 11.14 9.53 5.83
N PRO A 57 10.39 9.61 4.72
CA PRO A 57 10.19 8.45 3.83
C PRO A 57 11.45 7.95 3.15
N ARG A 58 12.49 8.77 3.10
CA ARG A 58 13.77 8.39 2.49
C ARG A 58 14.86 8.10 3.52
N TRP A 59 14.48 7.87 4.76
CA TRP A 59 15.41 7.50 5.81
C TRP A 59 16.33 6.37 5.34
N GLU A 60 17.64 6.58 5.46
CA GLU A 60 18.63 5.68 4.86
C GLU A 60 18.56 4.26 5.43
N ASP A 61 18.34 4.14 6.71
CA ASP A 61 18.32 2.86 7.41
C ASP A 61 16.92 2.20 7.43
N ARG A 62 15.98 2.74 6.66
CA ARG A 62 14.62 2.19 6.60
C ARG A 62 14.58 0.82 5.95
N ASP A 63 13.60 0.02 6.35
CA ASP A 63 13.27 -1.20 5.62
C ASP A 63 12.60 -0.85 4.29
N ARG A 64 12.79 -1.70 3.30
CA ARG A 64 12.30 -1.46 1.95
C ARG A 64 11.38 -2.59 1.52
N PHE A 65 10.30 -2.23 0.86
CA PHE A 65 9.31 -3.16 0.34
C PHE A 65 9.34 -3.12 -1.19
N VAL A 66 9.59 -4.27 -1.81
CA VAL A 66 9.60 -4.38 -3.27
C VAL A 66 8.53 -5.38 -3.68
N LEU A 67 7.56 -4.91 -4.48
CA LEU A 67 6.46 -5.72 -4.94
C LEU A 67 6.78 -6.32 -6.30
N SER A 68 7.17 -7.61 -6.32
CA SER A 68 7.53 -8.30 -7.57
C SER A 68 6.34 -8.47 -8.50
N LYS A 69 5.15 -8.70 -7.96
CA LYS A 69 3.92 -8.72 -8.76
C LYS A 69 3.35 -7.31 -8.84
N GLY A 70 3.95 -6.48 -9.69
CA GLY A 70 3.65 -5.06 -9.76
C GLY A 70 2.19 -4.72 -10.01
N HIS A 71 1.43 -5.60 -10.70
CA HIS A 71 0.01 -5.38 -10.94
C HIS A 71 -0.86 -5.51 -9.68
N ALA A 72 -0.31 -6.03 -8.58
CA ALA A 72 -0.99 -6.04 -7.28
C ALA A 72 -0.76 -4.73 -6.49
N CYS A 73 -0.24 -3.71 -7.12
CA CYS A 73 0.11 -2.44 -6.52
C CYS A 73 -1.00 -1.73 -5.73
N PRO A 74 -2.31 -1.93 -5.99
CA PRO A 74 -3.32 -1.32 -5.13
C PRO A 74 -3.15 -1.66 -3.66
N ALA A 75 -2.67 -2.87 -3.33
CA ALA A 75 -2.40 -3.25 -1.94
C ALA A 75 -1.28 -2.38 -1.34
N GLN A 76 -0.19 -2.18 -2.08
CA GLN A 76 0.91 -1.34 -1.63
C GLN A 76 0.49 0.12 -1.50
N TYR A 77 -0.24 0.63 -2.49
CA TYR A 77 -0.72 2.03 -2.44
C TYR A 77 -1.64 2.26 -1.24
N ALA A 78 -2.55 1.32 -0.98
CA ALA A 78 -3.43 1.42 0.18
C ALA A 78 -2.62 1.45 1.48
N ALA A 79 -1.62 0.58 1.60
CA ALA A 79 -0.76 0.55 2.79
C ALA A 79 0.01 1.86 2.96
N LEU A 80 0.54 2.42 1.88
CA LEU A 80 1.27 3.69 1.92
C LEU A 80 0.37 4.83 2.40
N ALA A 81 -0.86 4.89 1.90
CA ALA A 81 -1.81 5.92 2.32
C ALA A 81 -2.22 5.74 3.78
N MET A 82 -2.53 4.51 4.18
CA MET A 82 -2.94 4.19 5.55
C MET A 82 -1.82 4.47 6.55
N LYS A 83 -0.56 4.27 6.16
CA LYS A 83 0.60 4.54 7.01
C LYS A 83 0.96 6.02 7.05
N GLY A 84 0.49 6.81 6.10
CA GLY A 84 0.71 8.26 6.07
C GLY A 84 1.79 8.73 5.10
N PHE A 85 2.29 7.86 4.22
CA PHE A 85 3.29 8.27 3.23
C PHE A 85 2.71 9.12 2.10
N ILE A 86 1.46 8.88 1.76
CA ILE A 86 0.75 9.65 0.74
C ILE A 86 -0.64 10.03 1.28
N PRO A 87 -1.24 11.12 0.78
CA PRO A 87 -2.61 11.49 1.18
C PRO A 87 -3.62 10.40 0.80
N MET A 88 -4.61 10.17 1.66
CA MET A 88 -5.60 9.13 1.43
C MET A 88 -6.41 9.38 0.14
N GLU A 89 -6.71 10.64 -0.15
CA GLU A 89 -7.46 11.02 -1.36
C GLU A 89 -6.70 10.71 -2.65
N THR A 90 -5.37 10.56 -2.60
CA THR A 90 -4.57 10.20 -3.76
C THR A 90 -4.95 8.82 -4.29
N LEU A 91 -5.50 7.95 -3.43
CA LEU A 91 -5.95 6.61 -3.84
C LEU A 91 -7.02 6.67 -4.93
N ASP A 92 -7.81 7.74 -4.98
CA ASP A 92 -8.87 7.91 -5.98
C ASP A 92 -8.33 8.21 -7.37
N THR A 93 -7.01 8.41 -7.51
CA THR A 93 -6.37 8.76 -8.77
C THR A 93 -5.65 7.59 -9.43
N LEU A 94 -5.89 6.36 -8.97
CA LEU A 94 -5.23 5.18 -9.51
C LEU A 94 -5.31 5.14 -11.03
N ARG A 95 -4.15 5.00 -11.69
CA ARG A 95 -4.01 4.90 -13.14
C ARG A 95 -4.48 6.11 -13.94
N LYS A 96 -4.80 7.21 -13.28
CA LYS A 96 -5.16 8.43 -13.98
C LYS A 96 -3.89 9.14 -14.47
N GLU A 97 -4.03 9.87 -15.58
CA GLU A 97 -2.93 10.64 -16.13
C GLU A 97 -2.43 11.66 -15.10
N GLY A 98 -1.11 11.73 -14.94
CA GLY A 98 -0.49 12.65 -13.98
C GLY A 98 -0.48 12.15 -12.54
N SER A 99 -1.13 11.03 -12.23
CA SER A 99 -1.12 10.46 -10.89
C SER A 99 0.19 9.73 -10.60
N PRO A 100 0.71 9.80 -9.35
CA PRO A 100 1.83 8.95 -8.94
C PRO A 100 1.43 7.48 -8.84
N LEU A 101 0.13 7.16 -8.80
CA LEU A 101 -0.37 5.79 -8.64
C LEU A 101 -0.63 5.16 -10.00
N GLN A 102 0.41 4.59 -10.59
CA GLN A 102 0.33 3.91 -11.87
C GLN A 102 0.02 2.42 -11.69
N GLY A 103 -0.20 1.71 -12.80
CA GLY A 103 -0.52 0.28 -12.77
C GLY A 103 0.58 -0.61 -12.18
N HIS A 104 1.79 -0.10 -12.07
CA HIS A 104 2.93 -0.70 -11.38
C HIS A 104 3.63 0.39 -10.57
N PRO A 105 4.16 0.09 -9.38
CA PRO A 105 4.93 1.08 -8.63
C PRO A 105 6.12 1.56 -9.47
N CYS A 106 6.35 2.86 -9.49
CA CYS A 106 7.36 3.46 -10.35
C CYS A 106 8.36 4.27 -9.53
N MET A 107 9.65 3.99 -9.75
CA MET A 107 10.74 4.70 -9.09
C MET A 107 10.73 6.20 -9.42
N ASN A 108 10.42 6.56 -10.67
CA ASN A 108 10.38 7.95 -11.10
C ASN A 108 9.33 8.76 -10.35
N LEU A 109 8.34 8.09 -9.78
CA LEU A 109 7.30 8.72 -8.98
C LEU A 109 7.59 8.58 -7.48
N SER A 110 8.78 8.10 -7.15
CA SER A 110 9.29 7.94 -5.77
C SER A 110 8.57 6.91 -4.92
N LEU A 111 7.66 6.12 -5.49
CA LEU A 111 6.89 5.14 -4.70
C LEU A 111 7.69 3.90 -4.35
N ILE A 112 8.57 3.44 -5.25
CA ILE A 112 9.34 2.22 -5.02
C ILE A 112 10.37 2.40 -3.89
N HIS A 113 10.74 3.63 -3.58
CA HIS A 113 11.69 3.94 -2.51
C HIS A 113 11.02 4.19 -1.16
N ILE A 114 9.71 4.18 -1.12
CA ILE A 114 8.94 4.37 0.10
C ILE A 114 8.54 3.01 0.67
#